data_2a18eac090c81c7577363ca8e3c29136
#
_entry.id   2a18eac090c81c7577363ca8e3c29136
#
_cell.length_a   1.000
_cell.length_b   1.000
_cell.length_c   1.000
_cell.angle_alpha   90.00
_cell.angle_beta   90.00
_cell.angle_gamma   90.00
#
_symmetry.space_group_name_H-M   'P 1'
#
loop_
_entity.id
_entity.type
_entity.pdbx_description
1 polymer ?
#
loop_
_entity_poly.entity_id
_entity_poly.type
_entity_poly.pdbx_seq_one_letter_code
_entity_poly.pdbx_strand_id
1 'polypeptide(L)'
;MSLLKLEQQQANDLYAALLKRRTELDIADQIEKISVFDWSPVDQALAVQTEQLAIEEKSLSDLLQDGKRQQMEDKVRKLKGTQWLAQNKPAILAERDRLLAVDQYGKAIRLTATNTLTSKNNELAKSEVEAGYQTRFAAELKLLGGSRLPVAPQSKTVGKGRTTFGLTLVGAIGSRPPEQILSEGETRIVALAAFLADITGSNQVAPFIFDDPISSLDQDFEERVVARLVDLAQTRQVIIFTHRLSLVTLLDGAVKKVKDHPDLPDVLHEVQTLRRLDKTSGILTGQSARDSKPKSAINKLLKETLPRLKRTPS
;
A
#
# COMPACT_ATOMS: atom_id res chain seq x y z
N MET A 1 20.15 28.81 -12.40
CA MET A 1 20.02 27.80 -13.49
C MET A 1 20.49 28.30 -14.87
N SER A 2 20.65 29.58 -15.10
CA SER A 2 21.05 30.15 -16.41
C SER A 2 22.57 30.15 -16.67
N LEU A 3 23.39 30.40 -15.66
CA LEU A 3 24.87 30.49 -15.81
C LEU A 3 25.51 29.12 -16.15
N LEU A 4 25.15 28.06 -15.44
CA LEU A 4 25.62 26.70 -15.72
C LEU A 4 25.24 26.20 -17.14
N LYS A 5 24.07 26.60 -17.62
CA LYS A 5 23.67 26.28 -18.99
C LYS A 5 24.46 27.04 -20.05
N LEU A 6 24.81 28.29 -19.74
CA LEU A 6 25.62 29.13 -20.62
C LEU A 6 27.07 28.62 -20.73
N GLU A 7 27.68 28.25 -19.60
CA GLU A 7 29.02 27.67 -19.56
C GLU A 7 29.05 26.29 -20.26
N GLN A 8 28.02 25.47 -20.08
CA GLN A 8 27.90 24.18 -20.76
C GLN A 8 27.70 24.34 -22.26
N GLN A 9 26.95 25.37 -22.68
CA GLN A 9 26.78 25.72 -24.09
C GLN A 9 28.12 26.16 -24.71
N GLN A 10 28.86 27.04 -24.03
CA GLN A 10 30.17 27.52 -24.48
C GLN A 10 31.19 26.38 -24.56
N ALA A 11 31.19 25.45 -23.62
CA ALA A 11 32.05 24.26 -23.63
C ALA A 11 31.72 23.34 -24.82
N ASN A 12 30.42 23.15 -25.08
CA ASN A 12 29.97 22.33 -26.22
C ASN A 12 30.33 22.99 -27.58
N ASP A 13 30.17 24.30 -27.68
CA ASP A 13 30.49 25.06 -28.88
C ASP A 13 32.02 25.04 -29.14
N LEU A 14 32.85 25.16 -28.11
CA LEU A 14 34.29 25.00 -28.19
C LEU A 14 34.70 23.58 -28.61
N TYR A 15 34.08 22.57 -28.03
CA TYR A 15 34.34 21.17 -28.39
C TYR A 15 33.92 20.87 -29.84
N ALA A 16 32.78 21.39 -30.28
CA ALA A 16 32.34 21.24 -31.67
C ALA A 16 33.28 21.96 -32.66
N ALA A 17 33.77 23.16 -32.27
CA ALA A 17 34.75 23.89 -33.08
C ALA A 17 36.11 23.15 -33.16
N LEU A 18 36.56 22.52 -32.05
CA LEU A 18 37.77 21.70 -32.04
C LEU A 18 37.62 20.42 -32.85
N LEU A 19 36.47 19.74 -32.81
CA LEU A 19 36.20 18.56 -33.63
C LEU A 19 36.15 18.95 -35.13
N LYS A 20 35.49 20.03 -35.47
CA LYS A 20 35.44 20.55 -36.86
C LYS A 20 36.85 20.87 -37.36
N ARG A 21 37.69 21.48 -36.53
CA ARG A 21 39.10 21.79 -36.87
C ARG A 21 39.93 20.53 -37.03
N ARG A 22 39.70 19.48 -36.24
CA ARG A 22 40.39 18.19 -36.43
C ARG A 22 40.03 17.55 -37.76
N THR A 23 38.77 17.57 -38.17
CA THR A 23 38.31 17.05 -39.44
C THR A 23 38.82 17.89 -40.61
N GLU A 24 38.97 19.22 -40.45
CA GLU A 24 39.54 20.12 -41.46
C GLU A 24 41.06 19.95 -41.64
N LEU A 25 41.78 19.56 -40.57
CA LEU A 25 43.22 19.22 -40.64
C LEU A 25 43.49 17.87 -41.30
N ASP A 26 42.55 16.93 -41.28
CA ASP A 26 42.67 15.65 -41.99
C ASP A 26 42.39 15.77 -43.50
N ILE A 27 41.87 16.90 -43.98
CA ILE A 27 41.62 17.20 -45.40
C ILE A 27 42.70 18.20 -45.87
N ALA A 28 43.81 17.70 -46.34
CA ALA A 28 45.09 18.39 -46.49
C ALA A 28 45.17 19.47 -47.60
N ASP A 29 44.11 20.11 -48.08
CA ASP A 29 44.26 21.06 -49.22
C ASP A 29 43.51 22.39 -49.17
N GLN A 30 42.80 22.71 -48.11
CA GLN A 30 42.19 24.05 -47.96
C GLN A 30 42.31 24.57 -46.53
N ILE A 31 43.47 25.14 -46.21
CA ILE A 31 43.63 25.96 -45.01
C ILE A 31 43.04 27.35 -45.32
N GLU A 32 41.73 27.50 -45.11
CA GLU A 32 41.17 28.82 -44.97
C GLU A 32 41.89 29.55 -43.82
N LYS A 33 42.36 30.74 -44.03
CA LYS A 33 43.05 31.55 -43.04
C LYS A 33 42.23 31.65 -41.77
N ILE A 34 42.56 30.87 -40.80
CA ILE A 34 42.02 30.99 -39.46
C ILE A 34 42.39 32.41 -39.01
N SER A 35 41.39 33.21 -38.64
CA SER A 35 41.64 34.52 -38.02
C SER A 35 42.46 34.27 -36.76
N VAL A 36 43.71 34.57 -36.86
CA VAL A 36 44.62 34.50 -35.69
C VAL A 36 44.09 35.51 -34.67
N PHE A 37 43.77 35.00 -33.48
CA PHE A 37 43.42 35.88 -32.38
C PHE A 37 44.57 36.89 -32.20
N ASP A 38 44.25 38.18 -32.25
CA ASP A 38 45.25 39.23 -32.06
C ASP A 38 45.67 39.28 -30.60
N TRP A 39 46.81 38.70 -30.28
CA TRP A 39 47.44 38.69 -28.99
C TRP A 39 48.17 39.98 -28.64
N SER A 40 48.32 40.95 -29.62
CA SER A 40 49.12 42.17 -29.46
C SER A 40 48.71 42.97 -28.23
N PRO A 41 47.43 43.15 -27.86
CA PRO A 41 47.05 43.87 -26.64
C PRO A 41 47.45 43.14 -25.35
N VAL A 42 47.41 41.80 -25.38
CA VAL A 42 47.83 40.98 -24.22
C VAL A 42 49.33 40.98 -24.08
N ASP A 43 50.05 40.85 -25.17
CA ASP A 43 51.52 40.91 -25.17
C ASP A 43 52.04 42.26 -24.73
N GLN A 44 51.41 43.38 -25.13
CA GLN A 44 51.77 44.72 -24.68
C GLN A 44 51.48 44.88 -23.16
N ALA A 45 50.36 44.39 -22.66
CA ALA A 45 50.08 44.45 -21.23
C ALA A 45 51.03 43.59 -20.38
N LEU A 46 51.41 42.41 -20.88
CA LEU A 46 52.42 41.52 -20.30
C LEU A 46 53.82 42.17 -20.32
N ALA A 47 54.21 42.82 -21.42
CA ALA A 47 55.50 43.51 -21.53
C ALA A 47 55.63 44.63 -20.53
N VAL A 48 54.60 45.46 -20.35
CA VAL A 48 54.55 46.52 -19.35
C VAL A 48 54.63 45.97 -17.90
N GLN A 49 53.93 44.89 -17.63
CA GLN A 49 54.01 44.24 -16.33
C GLN A 49 55.36 43.62 -16.04
N THR A 50 55.97 43.01 -17.04
CA THR A 50 57.30 42.36 -16.93
C THR A 50 58.36 43.42 -16.66
N GLU A 51 58.26 44.58 -17.31
CA GLU A 51 59.18 45.69 -17.07
C GLU A 51 59.04 46.30 -15.67
N GLN A 52 57.81 46.45 -15.21
CA GLN A 52 57.54 46.90 -13.82
C GLN A 52 58.07 45.90 -12.77
N LEU A 53 57.90 44.60 -12.99
CA LEU A 53 58.39 43.55 -12.11
C LEU A 53 59.94 43.51 -12.12
N ALA A 54 60.60 43.75 -13.25
CA ALA A 54 62.05 43.83 -13.33
C ALA A 54 62.66 45.06 -12.55
N ILE A 55 61.90 46.16 -12.57
CA ILE A 55 62.26 47.35 -11.77
C ILE A 55 62.13 47.10 -10.26
N GLU A 56 61.03 46.46 -9.88
CA GLU A 56 60.75 46.04 -8.51
C GLU A 56 61.77 45.01 -7.99
N GLU A 57 62.13 44.02 -8.82
CA GLU A 57 63.16 43.02 -8.51
C GLU A 57 64.51 43.66 -8.26
N LYS A 58 64.90 44.65 -9.07
CA LYS A 58 66.13 45.40 -8.89
C LYS A 58 66.09 46.21 -7.64
N SER A 59 65.00 46.89 -7.27
CA SER A 59 64.78 47.64 -6.05
C SER A 59 64.84 46.77 -4.79
N LEU A 60 64.30 45.53 -4.91
CA LEU A 60 64.29 44.53 -3.84
C LEU A 60 65.71 43.90 -3.63
N SER A 61 66.47 43.71 -4.72
CA SER A 61 67.83 43.23 -4.66
C SER A 61 68.74 44.17 -3.89
N ASP A 62 68.56 45.52 -4.02
CA ASP A 62 69.26 46.53 -3.29
C ASP A 62 68.88 46.62 -1.79
N LEU A 63 67.70 46.08 -1.41
CA LEU A 63 67.22 46.02 -0.03
C LEU A 63 67.69 44.75 0.73
N LEU A 64 68.36 43.81 0.08
CA LEU A 64 68.73 42.50 0.60
C LEU A 64 69.85 42.49 1.68
N GLN A 65 70.49 43.66 2.02
CA GLN A 65 71.61 43.68 2.92
C GLN A 65 71.26 43.71 4.41
N ASP A 66 70.02 43.91 4.82
CA ASP A 66 69.72 44.15 6.25
C ASP A 66 68.55 43.35 6.82
N GLY A 67 68.58 42.08 6.82
CA GLY A 67 67.52 41.26 7.53
C GLY A 67 66.08 41.52 7.12
N LYS A 68 65.83 42.48 6.25
CA LYS A 68 64.54 42.88 5.69
C LYS A 68 63.99 41.87 4.68
N ARG A 69 64.86 40.99 4.17
CA ARG A 69 64.49 39.92 3.21
C ARG A 69 63.39 39.03 3.78
N GLN A 70 63.56 38.60 5.02
CA GLN A 70 62.60 37.68 5.66
C GLN A 70 61.21 38.33 5.87
N GLN A 71 61.21 39.59 6.29
CA GLN A 71 60.04 40.42 6.46
C GLN A 71 59.33 40.64 5.11
N MET A 72 60.08 40.81 4.02
CA MET A 72 59.54 41.02 2.70
C MET A 72 58.99 39.70 2.09
N GLU A 73 59.67 38.56 2.31
CA GLU A 73 59.23 37.25 1.95
C GLU A 73 57.87 36.88 2.64
N ASP A 74 57.75 37.22 3.94
CA ASP A 74 56.51 37.04 4.69
C ASP A 74 55.39 37.96 4.19
N LYS A 75 55.72 39.20 3.83
CA LYS A 75 54.77 40.15 3.23
C LYS A 75 54.27 39.66 1.86
N VAL A 76 55.21 39.16 1.02
CA VAL A 76 54.88 38.58 -0.28
C VAL A 76 54.01 37.35 -0.10
N ARG A 77 54.30 36.47 0.87
CA ARG A 77 53.50 35.29 1.18
C ARG A 77 52.09 35.68 1.60
N LYS A 78 51.95 36.69 2.47
CA LYS A 78 50.63 37.21 2.88
C LYS A 78 49.88 37.82 1.69
N LEU A 79 50.52 38.60 0.85
CA LEU A 79 49.90 39.21 -0.34
C LEU A 79 49.46 38.15 -1.34
N LYS A 80 50.30 37.14 -1.61
CA LYS A 80 49.91 35.97 -2.46
C LYS A 80 48.73 35.23 -1.88
N GLY A 81 48.69 35.00 -0.58
CA GLY A 81 47.56 34.41 0.11
C GLY A 81 46.27 35.22 -0.02
N THR A 82 46.40 36.56 0.14
CA THR A 82 45.29 37.50 -0.01
C THR A 82 44.78 37.53 -1.46
N GLN A 83 45.72 37.57 -2.42
CA GLN A 83 45.38 37.53 -3.84
C GLN A 83 44.65 36.22 -4.22
N TRP A 84 45.16 35.07 -3.76
CA TRP A 84 44.53 33.79 -3.96
C TRP A 84 43.11 33.75 -3.37
N LEU A 85 42.95 34.28 -2.12
CA LEU A 85 41.64 34.39 -1.48
C LEU A 85 40.68 35.27 -2.28
N ALA A 86 41.16 36.40 -2.77
CA ALA A 86 40.37 37.34 -3.56
C ALA A 86 39.89 36.69 -4.89
N GLN A 87 40.80 36.00 -5.55
CA GLN A 87 40.49 35.28 -6.81
C GLN A 87 39.53 34.14 -6.60
N ASN A 88 39.64 33.41 -5.48
CA ASN A 88 38.80 32.22 -5.21
C ASN A 88 37.56 32.54 -4.35
N LYS A 89 37.44 33.79 -3.85
CA LYS A 89 36.31 34.20 -3.01
C LYS A 89 34.91 33.82 -3.62
N PRO A 90 34.65 34.09 -4.90
CA PRO A 90 33.35 33.73 -5.49
C PRO A 90 33.12 32.21 -5.46
N ALA A 91 34.13 31.41 -5.77
CA ALA A 91 34.04 29.95 -5.77
C ALA A 91 33.84 29.40 -4.33
N ILE A 92 34.54 29.96 -3.35
CA ILE A 92 34.41 29.60 -1.93
C ILE A 92 32.98 29.91 -1.44
N LEU A 93 32.48 31.09 -1.78
CA LEU A 93 31.11 31.47 -1.41
C LEU A 93 30.06 30.59 -2.09
N ALA A 94 30.22 30.30 -3.36
CA ALA A 94 29.34 29.41 -4.10
C ALA A 94 29.31 27.99 -3.50
N GLU A 95 30.50 27.47 -3.13
CA GLU A 95 30.59 26.15 -2.49
C GLU A 95 29.95 26.13 -1.09
N ARG A 96 30.19 27.21 -0.29
CA ARG A 96 29.50 27.38 0.99
C ARG A 96 27.96 27.34 0.80
N ASP A 97 27.46 28.11 -0.14
CA ASP A 97 26.00 28.18 -0.40
C ASP A 97 25.45 26.86 -0.92
N ARG A 98 26.24 26.16 -1.73
CA ARG A 98 25.92 24.79 -2.17
C ARG A 98 25.83 23.82 -0.99
N LEU A 99 26.79 23.85 -0.08
CA LEU A 99 26.82 22.99 1.10
C LEU A 99 25.66 23.29 2.07
N LEU A 100 25.35 24.57 2.26
CA LEU A 100 24.17 24.98 3.04
C LEU A 100 22.86 24.46 2.41
N ALA A 101 22.73 24.56 1.10
CA ALA A 101 21.56 24.02 0.40
C ALA A 101 21.48 22.49 0.54
N VAL A 102 22.59 21.77 0.41
CA VAL A 102 22.65 20.30 0.62
C VAL A 102 22.21 19.93 2.05
N ASP A 103 22.66 20.66 3.06
CA ASP A 103 22.22 20.41 4.45
C ASP A 103 20.72 20.67 4.62
N GLN A 104 20.21 21.76 4.06
CA GLN A 104 18.78 22.08 4.11
C GLN A 104 17.93 21.00 3.40
N TYR A 105 18.35 20.59 2.20
CA TYR A 105 17.68 19.49 1.48
C TYR A 105 17.77 18.17 2.23
N GLY A 106 18.92 17.88 2.85
CA GLY A 106 19.10 16.72 3.70
C GLY A 106 18.17 16.71 4.91
N LYS A 107 17.94 17.87 5.54
CA LYS A 107 16.96 18.03 6.61
C LYS A 107 15.53 17.84 6.10
N ALA A 108 15.18 18.42 4.96
CA ALA A 108 13.87 18.26 4.34
C ALA A 108 13.58 16.79 3.97
N ILE A 109 14.56 16.09 3.39
CA ILE A 109 14.44 14.65 3.08
C ILE A 109 14.20 13.84 4.37
N ARG A 110 14.90 14.14 5.45
CA ARG A 110 14.68 13.46 6.75
C ARG A 110 13.26 13.70 7.29
N LEU A 111 12.69 14.90 7.11
CA LEU A 111 11.33 15.22 7.52
C LEU A 111 10.28 14.51 6.66
N THR A 112 10.58 14.18 5.41
CA THR A 112 9.71 13.41 4.52
C THR A 112 9.87 11.89 4.65
N ALA A 113 10.84 11.44 5.48
CA ALA A 113 11.04 10.01 5.71
C ALA A 113 9.86 9.42 6.49
N THR A 114 9.11 8.54 5.83
CA THR A 114 7.92 7.88 6.40
C THR A 114 8.23 6.57 7.12
N ASN A 115 9.49 6.17 7.22
CA ASN A 115 9.91 4.91 7.82
C ASN A 115 9.45 4.78 9.28
N THR A 116 9.56 5.85 10.06
CA THR A 116 9.11 5.87 11.46
C THR A 116 7.59 5.72 11.57
N LEU A 117 6.85 6.37 10.66
CA LEU A 117 5.38 6.24 10.55
C LEU A 117 5.00 4.80 10.18
N THR A 118 5.69 4.22 9.20
CA THR A 118 5.45 2.84 8.77
C THR A 118 5.77 1.85 9.90
N SER A 119 6.87 2.04 10.62
CA SER A 119 7.22 1.20 11.77
C SER A 119 6.19 1.32 12.89
N LYS A 120 5.74 2.54 13.21
CA LYS A 120 4.72 2.76 14.24
C LYS A 120 3.36 2.20 13.83
N ASN A 121 2.98 2.36 12.56
CA ASN A 121 1.75 1.76 12.04
C ASN A 121 1.80 0.22 12.11
N ASN A 122 2.94 -0.39 11.78
CA ASN A 122 3.11 -1.83 11.87
C ASN A 122 3.07 -2.32 13.33
N GLU A 123 3.65 -1.56 14.25
CA GLU A 123 3.61 -1.86 15.68
C GLU A 123 2.17 -1.81 16.22
N LEU A 124 1.43 -0.74 15.89
CA LEU A 124 0.02 -0.59 16.27
C LEU A 124 -0.86 -1.66 15.63
N ALA A 125 -0.64 -2.00 14.36
CA ALA A 125 -1.36 -3.06 13.69
C ALA A 125 -1.13 -4.42 14.38
N LYS A 126 0.09 -4.71 14.83
CA LYS A 126 0.40 -5.94 15.57
C LYS A 126 -0.19 -5.94 16.97
N SER A 127 -0.01 -4.88 17.73
CA SER A 127 -0.38 -4.87 19.16
C SER A 127 -1.90 -4.73 19.38
N GLU A 128 -2.55 -3.88 18.62
CA GLU A 128 -3.95 -3.51 18.86
C GLU A 128 -4.91 -4.31 17.97
N VAL A 129 -4.63 -4.37 16.68
CA VAL A 129 -5.55 -4.95 15.71
C VAL A 129 -5.35 -6.46 15.61
N GLU A 130 -4.10 -6.93 15.52
CA GLU A 130 -3.82 -8.37 15.34
C GLU A 130 -4.22 -9.19 16.56
N ALA A 131 -3.82 -8.77 17.77
CA ALA A 131 -4.16 -9.49 18.99
C ALA A 131 -5.69 -9.54 19.23
N GLY A 132 -6.37 -8.42 19.05
CA GLY A 132 -7.82 -8.34 19.16
C GLY A 132 -8.55 -9.21 18.12
N TYR A 133 -8.07 -9.16 16.86
CA TYR A 133 -8.63 -9.97 15.79
C TYR A 133 -8.37 -11.47 15.99
N GLN A 134 -7.16 -11.85 16.37
CA GLN A 134 -6.81 -13.26 16.67
C GLN A 134 -7.71 -13.85 17.75
N THR A 135 -7.96 -13.08 18.83
CA THR A 135 -8.84 -13.51 19.92
C THR A 135 -10.26 -13.73 19.43
N ARG A 136 -10.81 -12.79 18.66
CA ARG A 136 -12.16 -12.92 18.08
C ARG A 136 -12.24 -14.07 17.08
N PHE A 137 -11.25 -14.21 16.21
CA PHE A 137 -11.20 -15.31 15.26
C PHE A 137 -11.19 -16.67 15.95
N ALA A 138 -10.36 -16.85 16.97
CA ALA A 138 -10.31 -18.10 17.74
C ALA A 138 -11.65 -18.39 18.43
N ALA A 139 -12.31 -17.36 18.96
CA ALA A 139 -13.64 -17.50 19.59
C ALA A 139 -14.69 -17.91 18.54
N GLU A 140 -14.76 -17.24 17.39
CA GLU A 140 -15.69 -17.57 16.31
C GLU A 140 -15.42 -18.98 15.74
N LEU A 141 -14.15 -19.31 15.51
CA LEU A 141 -13.77 -20.63 15.03
C LEU A 141 -14.20 -21.74 16.00
N LYS A 142 -14.08 -21.49 17.30
CA LYS A 142 -14.55 -22.41 18.35
C LYS A 142 -16.08 -22.55 18.31
N LEU A 143 -16.82 -21.45 18.21
CA LEU A 143 -18.28 -21.48 18.14
C LEU A 143 -18.77 -22.24 16.91
N LEU A 144 -18.09 -22.11 15.80
CA LEU A 144 -18.39 -22.83 14.56
C LEU A 144 -17.90 -24.29 14.55
N GLY A 145 -17.26 -24.76 15.61
CA GLY A 145 -16.79 -26.15 15.72
C GLY A 145 -15.43 -26.42 15.11
N GLY A 146 -14.74 -25.39 14.63
CA GLY A 146 -13.43 -25.49 13.98
C GLY A 146 -12.22 -25.51 14.92
N SER A 147 -12.38 -25.71 16.22
CA SER A 147 -11.29 -25.67 17.21
C SER A 147 -10.10 -26.59 16.90
N ARG A 148 -10.35 -27.66 16.16
CA ARG A 148 -9.30 -28.62 15.75
C ARG A 148 -8.45 -28.13 14.58
N LEU A 149 -8.91 -27.12 13.87
CA LEU A 149 -8.25 -26.63 12.66
C LEU A 149 -7.03 -25.80 13.06
N PRO A 150 -5.82 -26.17 12.60
CA PRO A 150 -4.58 -25.49 12.98
C PRO A 150 -4.39 -24.21 12.15
N VAL A 151 -5.33 -23.27 12.21
CA VAL A 151 -5.28 -22.02 11.47
C VAL A 151 -5.24 -20.83 12.41
N ALA A 152 -4.46 -19.83 12.03
CA ALA A 152 -4.42 -18.55 12.74
C ALA A 152 -4.31 -17.40 11.75
N PRO A 153 -4.92 -16.26 12.05
CA PRO A 153 -4.71 -15.05 11.26
C PRO A 153 -3.30 -14.51 11.50
N GLN A 154 -2.66 -14.09 10.41
CA GLN A 154 -1.36 -13.44 10.42
C GLN A 154 -1.44 -12.13 9.66
N SER A 155 -0.91 -11.06 10.24
CA SER A 155 -0.79 -9.79 9.56
C SER A 155 0.32 -9.84 8.51
N LYS A 156 0.05 -9.32 7.31
CA LYS A 156 1.03 -9.16 6.24
C LYS A 156 1.03 -7.71 5.77
N THR A 157 2.17 -7.06 5.87
CA THR A 157 2.34 -5.71 5.36
C THR A 157 2.49 -5.75 3.83
N VAL A 158 1.53 -5.19 3.13
CA VAL A 158 1.52 -5.06 1.67
C VAL A 158 1.82 -3.61 1.33
N GLY A 159 3.10 -3.23 1.21
CA GLY A 159 3.58 -1.92 0.77
C GLY A 159 2.79 -0.68 1.23
N LYS A 160 3.41 0.48 1.28
CA LYS A 160 2.78 1.78 1.61
C LYS A 160 1.94 1.80 2.91
N GLY A 161 2.31 1.00 3.92
CA GLY A 161 1.63 0.99 5.22
C GLY A 161 0.25 0.31 5.25
N ARG A 162 -0.13 -0.43 4.20
CA ARG A 162 -1.33 -1.27 4.22
C ARG A 162 -1.02 -2.60 4.86
N THR A 163 -1.76 -2.92 5.92
CA THR A 163 -1.72 -4.24 6.56
C THR A 163 -2.94 -5.03 6.09
N THR A 164 -2.71 -6.23 5.57
CA THR A 164 -3.76 -7.21 5.25
C THR A 164 -3.63 -8.38 6.19
N PHE A 165 -4.75 -8.99 6.54
CA PHE A 165 -4.77 -10.23 7.30
C PHE A 165 -4.88 -11.40 6.33
N GLY A 166 -4.00 -12.36 6.47
CA GLY A 166 -4.05 -13.65 5.80
C GLY A 166 -4.21 -14.75 6.82
N LEU A 167 -4.62 -15.92 6.39
CA LEU A 167 -4.67 -17.12 7.24
C LEU A 167 -3.44 -17.97 6.99
N THR A 168 -2.87 -18.50 8.06
CA THR A 168 -1.72 -19.40 8.00
C THR A 168 -2.00 -20.66 8.81
N LEU A 169 -1.33 -21.74 8.44
CA LEU A 169 -1.37 -23.01 9.21
C LEU A 169 -0.38 -22.93 10.38
N VAL A 170 -0.87 -23.16 11.56
CA VAL A 170 -0.04 -23.21 12.78
C VAL A 170 0.73 -24.52 12.81
N GLY A 171 2.06 -24.44 12.96
CA GLY A 171 2.93 -25.62 13.05
C GLY A 171 3.26 -26.27 11.69
N ALA A 172 2.85 -25.69 10.58
CA ALA A 172 3.21 -26.23 9.26
C ALA A 172 4.69 -25.94 8.92
N ILE A 173 5.38 -26.94 8.42
CA ILE A 173 6.72 -26.79 7.85
C ILE A 173 6.56 -26.36 6.38
N GLY A 174 6.89 -25.11 6.07
CA GLY A 174 6.77 -24.53 4.72
C GLY A 174 5.58 -23.58 4.56
N SER A 175 5.59 -22.82 3.47
CA SER A 175 4.59 -21.78 3.17
C SER A 175 3.50 -22.31 2.24
N ARG A 176 2.72 -23.30 2.68
CA ARG A 176 1.53 -23.72 1.92
C ARG A 176 0.31 -22.95 2.39
N PRO A 177 -0.50 -22.41 1.49
CA PRO A 177 -1.73 -21.74 1.86
C PRO A 177 -2.75 -22.75 2.43
N PRO A 178 -3.57 -22.34 3.43
CA PRO A 178 -4.54 -23.22 4.08
C PRO A 178 -5.50 -23.90 3.10
N GLU A 179 -5.87 -23.22 2.01
CA GLU A 179 -6.81 -23.71 0.98
C GLU A 179 -6.31 -24.97 0.25
N GLN A 180 -5.02 -25.25 0.29
CA GLN A 180 -4.45 -26.47 -0.33
C GLN A 180 -4.50 -27.69 0.60
N ILE A 181 -4.80 -27.50 1.88
CA ILE A 181 -4.73 -28.54 2.91
C ILE A 181 -6.09 -28.81 3.54
N LEU A 182 -6.88 -27.75 3.74
CA LEU A 182 -8.22 -27.86 4.30
C LEU A 182 -9.21 -28.40 3.26
N SER A 183 -10.17 -29.19 3.73
CA SER A 183 -11.33 -29.56 2.91
C SER A 183 -12.17 -28.33 2.55
N GLU A 184 -13.07 -28.47 1.57
CA GLU A 184 -13.95 -27.36 1.18
C GLU A 184 -14.80 -26.86 2.35
N GLY A 185 -15.38 -27.76 3.14
CA GLY A 185 -16.15 -27.44 4.33
C GLY A 185 -15.31 -26.72 5.40
N GLU A 186 -14.12 -27.23 5.69
CA GLU A 186 -13.19 -26.59 6.65
C GLU A 186 -12.75 -25.19 6.18
N THR A 187 -12.48 -25.03 4.89
CA THR A 187 -12.14 -23.73 4.31
C THR A 187 -13.30 -22.73 4.48
N ARG A 188 -14.54 -23.17 4.28
CA ARG A 188 -15.73 -22.33 4.48
C ARG A 188 -15.93 -21.92 5.92
N ILE A 189 -15.75 -22.85 6.87
CA ILE A 189 -15.82 -22.57 8.31
C ILE A 189 -14.77 -21.54 8.72
N VAL A 190 -13.54 -21.70 8.25
CA VAL A 190 -12.44 -20.77 8.51
C VAL A 190 -12.75 -19.40 7.90
N ALA A 191 -13.24 -19.34 6.68
CA ALA A 191 -13.65 -18.09 6.03
C ALA A 191 -14.80 -17.38 6.77
N LEU A 192 -15.80 -18.16 7.22
CA LEU A 192 -16.91 -17.63 8.01
C LEU A 192 -16.42 -17.12 9.37
N ALA A 193 -15.54 -17.85 10.05
CA ALA A 193 -14.95 -17.38 11.32
C ALA A 193 -14.16 -16.09 11.13
N ALA A 194 -13.39 -15.98 10.05
CA ALA A 194 -12.64 -14.76 9.73
C ALA A 194 -13.57 -13.56 9.46
N PHE A 195 -14.62 -13.77 8.69
CA PHE A 195 -15.64 -12.76 8.43
C PHE A 195 -16.35 -12.32 9.73
N LEU A 196 -16.80 -13.26 10.54
CA LEU A 196 -17.47 -12.95 11.82
C LEU A 196 -16.53 -12.23 12.80
N ALA A 197 -15.26 -12.62 12.86
CA ALA A 197 -14.26 -11.95 13.70
C ALA A 197 -14.02 -10.49 13.31
N ASP A 198 -14.09 -10.19 12.01
CA ASP A 198 -13.95 -8.82 11.51
C ASP A 198 -15.15 -7.96 11.93
N ILE A 199 -16.35 -8.44 11.66
CA ILE A 199 -17.57 -7.68 11.91
C ILE A 199 -17.95 -7.58 13.39
N THR A 200 -17.66 -8.58 14.21
CA THR A 200 -17.88 -8.52 15.67
C THR A 200 -16.91 -7.57 16.38
N GLY A 201 -15.80 -7.23 15.74
CA GLY A 201 -14.87 -6.20 16.20
C GLY A 201 -15.29 -4.77 15.89
N SER A 202 -16.30 -4.57 15.06
CA SER A 202 -16.82 -3.26 14.70
C SER A 202 -18.14 -2.99 15.41
N ASN A 203 -18.36 -1.75 15.89
CA ASN A 203 -19.63 -1.33 16.49
C ASN A 203 -20.74 -1.08 15.45
N GLN A 204 -20.63 -1.66 14.26
CA GLN A 204 -21.64 -1.48 13.21
C GLN A 204 -22.87 -2.32 13.48
N VAL A 205 -24.04 -1.72 13.32
CA VAL A 205 -25.37 -2.36 13.50
C VAL A 205 -26.00 -2.73 12.15
N ALA A 206 -25.23 -2.70 11.08
CA ALA A 206 -25.72 -3.03 9.74
C ALA A 206 -26.24 -4.49 9.66
N PRO A 207 -27.29 -4.75 8.87
CA PRO A 207 -27.79 -6.10 8.64
C PRO A 207 -26.75 -6.96 7.93
N PHE A 208 -26.75 -8.26 8.22
CA PHE A 208 -25.93 -9.25 7.52
C PHE A 208 -26.74 -10.01 6.50
N ILE A 209 -26.12 -10.22 5.36
CA ILE A 209 -26.68 -11.00 4.27
C ILE A 209 -25.79 -12.21 4.02
N PHE A 210 -26.36 -13.40 4.14
CA PHE A 210 -25.67 -14.67 3.85
C PHE A 210 -26.31 -15.34 2.65
N ASP A 211 -25.47 -15.81 1.74
CA ASP A 211 -25.90 -16.61 0.60
C ASP A 211 -25.42 -18.06 0.79
N ASP A 212 -26.37 -18.93 1.07
CA ASP A 212 -26.21 -20.38 1.27
C ASP A 212 -25.05 -20.75 2.25
N PRO A 213 -25.08 -20.24 3.50
CA PRO A 213 -23.95 -20.30 4.40
C PRO A 213 -23.53 -21.70 4.85
N ILE A 214 -24.37 -22.72 4.62
CA ILE A 214 -24.10 -24.10 5.02
C ILE A 214 -23.79 -25.02 3.83
N SER A 215 -23.59 -24.48 2.63
CA SER A 215 -23.27 -25.32 1.47
C SER A 215 -21.92 -26.02 1.65
N SER A 216 -21.85 -27.30 1.31
CA SER A 216 -20.65 -28.16 1.43
C SER A 216 -20.14 -28.39 2.87
N LEU A 217 -20.98 -28.12 3.87
CA LEU A 217 -20.66 -28.45 5.27
C LEU A 217 -21.18 -29.84 5.64
N ASP A 218 -20.53 -30.48 6.59
CA ASP A 218 -21.06 -31.65 7.28
C ASP A 218 -22.12 -31.23 8.34
N GLN A 219 -22.88 -32.21 8.84
CA GLN A 219 -24.00 -31.93 9.71
C GLN A 219 -23.60 -31.21 11.01
N ASP A 220 -22.46 -31.57 11.59
CA ASP A 220 -21.98 -30.97 12.84
C ASP A 220 -21.67 -29.47 12.65
N PHE A 221 -21.06 -29.11 11.51
CA PHE A 221 -20.80 -27.72 11.16
C PHE A 221 -22.10 -26.98 10.81
N GLU A 222 -23.03 -27.61 10.05
CA GLU A 222 -24.32 -26.99 9.72
C GLU A 222 -25.07 -26.56 10.99
N GLU A 223 -25.18 -27.43 12.00
CA GLU A 223 -25.87 -27.12 13.25
C GLU A 223 -25.20 -25.95 14.02
N ARG A 224 -23.88 -25.92 14.07
CA ARG A 224 -23.14 -24.86 14.75
C ARG A 224 -23.23 -23.51 14.01
N VAL A 225 -23.14 -23.52 12.69
CA VAL A 225 -23.31 -22.31 11.88
C VAL A 225 -24.72 -21.74 12.10
N VAL A 226 -25.75 -22.59 12.06
CA VAL A 226 -27.15 -22.17 12.31
C VAL A 226 -27.31 -21.58 13.71
N ALA A 227 -26.77 -22.24 14.74
CA ALA A 227 -26.83 -21.72 16.10
C ALA A 227 -26.16 -20.35 16.19
N ARG A 228 -24.98 -20.16 15.55
CA ARG A 228 -24.28 -18.88 15.54
C ARG A 228 -25.04 -17.79 14.78
N LEU A 229 -25.71 -18.11 13.67
CA LEU A 229 -26.53 -17.15 12.93
C LEU A 229 -27.74 -16.68 13.74
N VAL A 230 -28.38 -17.58 14.49
CA VAL A 230 -29.49 -17.24 15.38
C VAL A 230 -29.01 -16.38 16.57
N ASP A 231 -27.83 -16.68 17.12
CA ASP A 231 -27.22 -15.84 18.15
C ASP A 231 -26.91 -14.42 17.65
N LEU A 232 -26.38 -14.28 16.44
CA LEU A 232 -26.19 -12.96 15.80
C LEU A 232 -27.53 -12.22 15.61
N ALA A 233 -28.61 -12.94 15.29
CA ALA A 233 -29.92 -12.36 15.07
C ALA A 233 -30.54 -11.74 16.35
N GLN A 234 -30.02 -12.07 17.53
CA GLN A 234 -30.44 -11.42 18.80
C GLN A 234 -29.99 -9.94 18.86
N THR A 235 -28.95 -9.56 18.16
CA THR A 235 -28.37 -8.21 18.25
C THR A 235 -28.52 -7.40 16.97
N ARG A 236 -28.82 -8.04 15.84
CA ARG A 236 -28.91 -7.39 14.53
C ARG A 236 -29.75 -8.18 13.54
N GLN A 237 -30.18 -7.53 12.47
CA GLN A 237 -30.91 -8.21 11.40
C GLN A 237 -29.98 -9.15 10.62
N VAL A 238 -30.42 -10.40 10.45
CA VAL A 238 -29.73 -11.42 9.63
C VAL A 238 -30.65 -11.85 8.50
N ILE A 239 -30.20 -11.72 7.27
CA ILE A 239 -30.93 -12.11 6.07
C ILE A 239 -30.18 -13.28 5.43
N ILE A 240 -30.86 -14.40 5.23
CA ILE A 240 -30.26 -15.61 4.68
C ILE A 240 -30.99 -16.00 3.39
N PHE A 241 -30.25 -16.02 2.29
CA PHE A 241 -30.72 -16.63 1.04
C PHE A 241 -30.27 -18.08 1.00
N THR A 242 -31.17 -18.98 0.66
CA THR A 242 -30.86 -20.41 0.52
C THR A 242 -31.83 -21.12 -0.39
N HIS A 243 -31.36 -22.16 -1.04
CA HIS A 243 -32.19 -23.11 -1.78
C HIS A 243 -32.37 -24.44 -1.02
N ARG A 244 -31.80 -24.55 0.20
CA ARG A 244 -31.81 -25.79 0.98
C ARG A 244 -32.90 -25.76 2.05
N LEU A 245 -33.85 -26.68 1.92
CA LEU A 245 -34.92 -26.87 2.93
C LEU A 245 -34.36 -27.36 4.31
N SER A 246 -33.22 -28.05 4.29
CA SER A 246 -32.52 -28.45 5.53
C SER A 246 -32.16 -27.25 6.38
N LEU A 247 -31.60 -26.19 5.78
CA LEU A 247 -31.25 -24.97 6.48
C LEU A 247 -32.47 -24.30 7.13
N VAL A 248 -33.60 -24.21 6.38
CA VAL A 248 -34.82 -23.63 6.93
C VAL A 248 -35.31 -24.43 8.14
N THR A 249 -35.22 -25.75 8.09
CA THR A 249 -35.66 -26.65 9.19
C THR A 249 -34.74 -26.51 10.41
N LEU A 250 -33.41 -26.39 10.19
CA LEU A 250 -32.46 -26.21 11.26
C LEU A 250 -32.63 -24.83 11.91
N LEU A 251 -32.85 -23.76 11.12
CA LEU A 251 -33.14 -22.42 11.63
C LEU A 251 -34.39 -22.38 12.50
N ASP A 252 -35.50 -23.00 12.04
CA ASP A 252 -36.72 -23.09 12.86
C ASP A 252 -36.48 -23.80 14.20
N GLY A 253 -35.72 -24.90 14.17
CA GLY A 253 -35.36 -25.63 15.40
C GLY A 253 -34.49 -24.81 16.34
N ALA A 254 -33.51 -24.08 15.80
CA ALA A 254 -32.61 -23.23 16.58
C ALA A 254 -33.34 -22.01 17.17
N VAL A 255 -34.18 -21.33 16.37
CA VAL A 255 -35.01 -20.21 16.86
C VAL A 255 -35.98 -20.66 17.97
N LYS A 256 -36.59 -21.84 17.80
CA LYS A 256 -37.46 -22.39 18.85
C LYS A 256 -36.70 -22.64 20.14
N LYS A 257 -35.48 -23.20 20.08
CA LYS A 257 -34.64 -23.40 21.26
C LYS A 257 -34.34 -22.08 22.00
N VAL A 258 -34.09 -20.99 21.26
CA VAL A 258 -33.89 -19.65 21.87
C VAL A 258 -35.15 -19.14 22.49
N LYS A 259 -36.32 -19.26 21.84
CA LYS A 259 -37.61 -18.84 22.39
C LYS A 259 -38.02 -19.60 23.65
N ASP A 260 -37.66 -20.89 23.74
CA ASP A 260 -37.93 -21.71 24.92
C ASP A 260 -36.98 -21.39 26.08
N HIS A 261 -35.94 -20.52 25.87
CA HIS A 261 -34.97 -20.12 26.90
C HIS A 261 -35.35 -18.75 27.49
N PRO A 262 -35.71 -18.65 28.78
CA PRO A 262 -36.28 -17.44 29.37
C PRO A 262 -35.31 -16.25 29.44
N ASP A 263 -34.00 -16.51 29.46
CA ASP A 263 -32.93 -15.50 29.62
C ASP A 263 -32.40 -14.95 28.30
N LEU A 264 -32.84 -15.49 27.16
CA LEU A 264 -32.35 -15.03 25.86
C LEU A 264 -33.35 -14.08 25.18
N PRO A 265 -32.85 -13.05 24.44
CA PRO A 265 -33.72 -12.17 23.68
C PRO A 265 -34.50 -12.96 22.62
N ASP A 266 -35.81 -12.62 22.47
CA ASP A 266 -36.63 -13.25 21.42
C ASP A 266 -36.14 -12.87 20.03
N VAL A 267 -36.06 -13.86 19.15
CA VAL A 267 -35.68 -13.68 17.75
C VAL A 267 -36.91 -13.78 16.86
N LEU A 268 -37.27 -12.70 16.19
CA LEU A 268 -38.29 -12.72 15.15
C LEU A 268 -37.74 -13.45 13.93
N HIS A 269 -38.44 -14.54 13.54
CA HIS A 269 -38.04 -15.34 12.40
C HIS A 269 -39.16 -15.36 11.37
N GLU A 270 -38.85 -14.92 10.14
CA GLU A 270 -39.76 -14.92 9.00
C GLU A 270 -39.12 -15.63 7.82
N VAL A 271 -39.88 -16.49 7.15
CA VAL A 271 -39.46 -17.25 5.95
C VAL A 271 -40.24 -16.76 4.75
N GLN A 272 -39.55 -16.17 3.80
CA GLN A 272 -40.09 -15.71 2.52
C GLN A 272 -39.71 -16.70 1.42
N THR A 273 -40.67 -17.16 0.62
CA THR A 273 -40.41 -18.10 -0.48
C THR A 273 -40.41 -17.35 -1.81
N LEU A 274 -39.25 -17.41 -2.49
CA LEU A 274 -39.08 -16.89 -3.83
C LEU A 274 -39.22 -18.01 -4.86
N ARG A 275 -39.99 -17.78 -5.90
CA ARG A 275 -40.17 -18.75 -7.00
C ARG A 275 -39.85 -18.13 -8.35
N ARG A 276 -39.52 -19.01 -9.28
CA ARG A 276 -39.46 -18.67 -10.69
C ARG A 276 -40.82 -19.04 -11.30
N LEU A 277 -41.48 -18.05 -11.86
CA LEU A 277 -42.71 -18.25 -12.65
C LEU A 277 -42.37 -17.90 -14.09
N ASP A 278 -42.45 -18.93 -14.93
CA ASP A 278 -42.12 -18.83 -16.35
C ASP A 278 -40.71 -18.28 -16.61
N LYS A 279 -40.56 -17.09 -17.20
CA LYS A 279 -39.28 -16.43 -17.48
C LYS A 279 -38.84 -15.45 -16.36
N THR A 280 -39.68 -15.18 -15.37
CA THR A 280 -39.43 -14.22 -14.32
C THR A 280 -39.01 -14.92 -13.02
N SER A 281 -37.85 -14.58 -12.49
CA SER A 281 -37.34 -15.09 -11.23
C SER A 281 -37.59 -14.08 -10.08
N GLY A 282 -37.57 -14.56 -8.84
CA GLY A 282 -37.67 -13.72 -7.67
C GLY A 282 -39.08 -13.28 -7.29
N ILE A 283 -40.11 -14.00 -7.73
CA ILE A 283 -41.50 -13.68 -7.36
C ILE A 283 -41.79 -14.22 -5.96
N LEU A 284 -42.17 -13.32 -5.05
CA LEU A 284 -42.63 -13.66 -3.70
C LEU A 284 -43.94 -14.47 -3.78
N THR A 285 -43.96 -15.60 -3.11
CA THR A 285 -45.18 -16.43 -3.04
C THR A 285 -45.58 -16.63 -1.58
N GLY A 286 -46.85 -16.50 -1.27
CA GLY A 286 -47.39 -16.81 0.04
C GLY A 286 -47.42 -18.31 0.38
N GLN A 287 -46.93 -19.19 -0.51
CA GLN A 287 -46.85 -20.61 -0.24
C GLN A 287 -45.51 -20.96 0.37
N SER A 288 -45.53 -21.60 1.54
CA SER A 288 -44.32 -22.10 2.19
C SER A 288 -43.55 -23.09 1.28
N ALA A 289 -42.23 -23.00 1.27
CA ALA A 289 -41.38 -24.00 0.59
C ALA A 289 -41.67 -25.45 1.09
N ARG A 290 -42.17 -25.59 2.32
CA ARG A 290 -42.57 -26.86 2.94
C ARG A 290 -43.81 -27.46 2.28
N ASP A 291 -44.73 -26.60 1.80
CA ASP A 291 -45.94 -27.04 1.12
C ASP A 291 -45.71 -27.61 -0.29
N SER A 292 -44.48 -27.43 -0.80
CA SER A 292 -44.04 -27.97 -2.07
C SER A 292 -43.61 -29.46 -2.02
N LYS A 293 -43.64 -30.09 -0.82
CA LYS A 293 -43.46 -31.54 -0.74
C LYS A 293 -44.60 -32.24 -1.45
N PRO A 294 -44.33 -33.26 -2.29
CA PRO A 294 -45.39 -33.96 -3.07
C PRO A 294 -46.60 -34.38 -2.25
N LYS A 295 -46.36 -34.86 -1.01
CA LYS A 295 -47.47 -35.23 -0.10
C LYS A 295 -48.32 -34.03 0.34
N SER A 296 -47.75 -32.86 0.63
CA SER A 296 -48.53 -31.69 1.03
C SER A 296 -49.25 -31.07 -0.16
N ALA A 297 -48.64 -31.06 -1.33
CA ALA A 297 -49.24 -30.61 -2.58
C ALA A 297 -50.42 -31.53 -2.99
N ILE A 298 -50.25 -32.84 -2.85
CA ILE A 298 -51.31 -33.83 -3.09
C ILE A 298 -52.47 -33.67 -2.08
N ASN A 299 -52.15 -33.51 -0.79
CA ASN A 299 -53.15 -33.29 0.24
C ASN A 299 -53.93 -31.98 0.05
N LYS A 300 -53.27 -30.94 -0.41
CA LYS A 300 -53.90 -29.65 -0.74
C LYS A 300 -54.80 -29.76 -1.98
N LEU A 301 -54.35 -30.44 -3.01
CA LEU A 301 -55.15 -30.77 -4.21
C LEU A 301 -56.41 -31.60 -3.83
N LEU A 302 -56.24 -32.63 -3.02
CA LEU A 302 -57.34 -33.49 -2.59
C LEU A 302 -58.32 -32.76 -1.68
N LYS A 303 -57.88 -31.92 -0.77
CA LYS A 303 -58.76 -31.27 0.22
C LYS A 303 -59.36 -29.94 -0.25
N GLU A 304 -58.64 -29.15 -1.04
CA GLU A 304 -59.06 -27.80 -1.40
C GLU A 304 -59.53 -27.64 -2.85
N THR A 305 -58.86 -28.29 -3.77
CA THR A 305 -59.08 -28.07 -5.21
C THR A 305 -60.11 -29.06 -5.81
N LEU A 306 -60.02 -30.32 -5.45
CA LEU A 306 -61.02 -31.36 -5.94
C LEU A 306 -62.45 -31.09 -5.46
N PRO A 307 -62.72 -30.64 -4.22
CA PRO A 307 -64.07 -30.29 -3.81
C PRO A 307 -64.66 -29.09 -4.57
N ARG A 308 -63.78 -28.13 -4.99
CA ARG A 308 -64.19 -26.93 -5.76
C ARG A 308 -64.56 -27.29 -7.21
N LEU A 309 -63.77 -28.20 -7.84
CA LEU A 309 -64.07 -28.72 -9.20
C LEU A 309 -65.36 -29.54 -9.31
N LYS A 310 -65.73 -30.19 -8.22
CA LYS A 310 -67.05 -30.97 -8.19
C LYS A 310 -68.25 -30.06 -7.92
N ARG A 311 -68.08 -28.77 -7.66
CA ARG A 311 -69.15 -27.80 -7.41
C ARG A 311 -69.42 -26.83 -8.57
N THR A 312 -68.72 -26.93 -9.71
CA THR A 312 -69.08 -26.23 -10.93
C THR A 312 -70.17 -27.07 -11.67
N PRO A 313 -71.38 -26.60 -11.72
CA PRO A 313 -72.39 -27.26 -12.55
C PRO A 313 -72.08 -27.02 -14.04
N SER A 314 -72.16 -28.01 -14.83
CA SER A 314 -72.20 -28.02 -16.30
C SER A 314 -73.24 -27.06 -16.83
#